data_4b8a42d0e00d7fe4985b7d4de25ccaea
#
_entry.id   4b8a42d0e00d7fe4985b7d4de25ccaea
#
_cell.length_a   1.000
_cell.length_b   1.000
_cell.length_c   1.000
_cell.angle_alpha   90.00
_cell.angle_beta   90.00
_cell.angle_gamma   90.00
#
_symmetry.space_group_name_H-M   'P 1'
#
loop_
_entity.id
_entity.type
_entity.pdbx_description
1 polymer ?
#
loop_
_entity_poly.entity_id
_entity_poly.type
_entity_poly.pdbx_seq_one_letter_code
_entity_poly.pdbx_strand_id
1 'polypeptide(L)'
;VQQLQEENHLRWDSLGEFCALGESLTFLAEVKNNSRARVLGQAVDAATQSILDESRSPSRKVGEPDNRNSHYWFARYWANALATQNSDVELAAHFAPIAKALADGEDAILAELAAVQGMAADLGGYYRTNADQTAAVMRPSATLNAIID
;
A
#
# COMPACT_ATOMS: atom_id res chain seq x y z
N VAL A 1 -14.00 9.42 8.32
CA VAL A 1 -15.11 8.74 7.61
C VAL A 1 -15.95 9.73 6.83
N GLN A 2 -16.50 10.78 7.46
CA GLN A 2 -17.39 11.74 6.77
C GLN A 2 -16.76 12.34 5.50
N GLN A 3 -15.54 12.85 5.57
CA GLN A 3 -14.84 13.39 4.40
C GLN A 3 -14.62 12.35 3.30
N LEU A 4 -14.30 11.10 3.67
CA LEU A 4 -14.21 10.02 2.68
C LEU A 4 -15.54 9.77 1.98
N GLN A 5 -16.65 9.79 2.73
CA GLN A 5 -17.99 9.62 2.15
C GLN A 5 -18.40 10.79 1.24
N GLU A 6 -18.03 12.00 1.58
CA GLU A 6 -18.38 13.20 0.81
C GLU A 6 -17.52 13.42 -0.42
N GLU A 7 -16.21 13.14 -0.30
CA GLU A 7 -15.21 13.52 -1.29
C GLU A 7 -14.50 12.33 -1.96
N ASN A 8 -14.71 11.10 -1.46
CA ASN A 8 -13.96 9.92 -1.89
C ASN A 8 -12.45 10.19 -1.99
N HIS A 9 -11.92 10.87 -0.98
CA HIS A 9 -10.51 11.22 -0.86
C HIS A 9 -10.06 10.97 0.58
N LEU A 10 -9.10 10.08 0.77
CA LEU A 10 -8.64 9.65 2.09
C LEU A 10 -7.33 10.35 2.46
N ARG A 11 -7.42 11.33 3.36
CA ARG A 11 -6.27 12.15 3.83
C ARG A 11 -5.42 11.49 4.91
N TRP A 12 -5.76 10.30 5.31
CA TRP A 12 -5.01 9.59 6.33
C TRP A 12 -3.60 9.25 5.83
N ASP A 13 -2.58 9.55 6.63
CA ASP A 13 -1.21 9.14 6.36
C ASP A 13 -0.89 7.88 7.15
N SER A 14 -0.58 6.80 6.46
CA SER A 14 -0.27 5.48 7.04
C SER A 14 1.22 5.27 7.31
N LEU A 15 2.02 6.32 7.35
CA LEU A 15 3.45 6.20 7.62
C LEU A 15 3.73 5.50 8.97
N GLY A 16 2.94 5.83 9.99
CA GLY A 16 3.04 5.19 11.31
C GLY A 16 2.73 3.69 11.26
N GLU A 17 1.76 3.27 10.46
CA GLU A 17 1.41 1.86 10.27
C GLU A 17 2.51 1.10 9.52
N PHE A 18 3.13 1.73 8.53
CA PHE A 18 4.27 1.14 7.81
C PHE A 18 5.46 0.94 8.75
N CYS A 19 5.82 1.94 9.56
CA CYS A 19 6.84 1.80 10.59
C CYS A 19 6.51 0.69 11.58
N ALA A 20 5.27 0.64 12.07
CA ALA A 20 4.83 -0.39 13.02
C ALA A 20 4.89 -1.81 12.42
N LEU A 21 4.63 -1.96 11.12
CA LEU A 21 4.78 -3.24 10.42
C LEU A 21 6.25 -3.68 10.39
N GLY A 22 7.19 -2.78 10.05
CA GLY A 22 8.63 -3.05 10.05
C GLY A 22 9.13 -3.51 11.42
N GLU A 23 8.81 -2.75 12.47
CA GLU A 23 9.15 -3.10 13.86
C GLU A 23 8.53 -4.45 14.29
N SER A 24 7.28 -4.72 13.90
CA SER A 24 6.59 -5.98 14.24
C SER A 24 7.28 -7.18 13.59
N LEU A 25 7.71 -7.05 12.34
CA LEU A 25 8.46 -8.11 11.63
C LEU A 25 9.86 -8.31 12.21
N THR A 26 10.54 -7.24 12.59
CA THR A 26 11.85 -7.30 13.27
C THR A 26 11.74 -7.98 14.63
N PHE A 27 10.74 -7.60 15.43
CA PHE A 27 10.46 -8.27 16.69
C PHE A 27 10.12 -9.77 16.51
N LEU A 28 9.29 -10.11 15.51
CA LEU A 28 9.00 -11.50 15.20
C LEU A 28 10.26 -12.29 14.82
N ALA A 29 11.14 -11.66 14.02
CA ALA A 29 12.41 -12.28 13.63
C ALA A 29 13.28 -12.64 14.82
N GLU A 30 13.33 -11.77 15.82
CA GLU A 30 14.12 -11.99 17.05
C GLU A 30 13.50 -13.06 17.95
N VAL A 31 12.21 -12.91 18.29
CA VAL A 31 11.51 -13.78 19.24
C VAL A 31 11.35 -15.22 18.70
N LYS A 32 11.16 -15.36 17.39
CA LYS A 32 10.98 -16.67 16.76
C LYS A 32 12.21 -17.20 16.02
N ASN A 33 13.33 -16.47 16.06
CA ASN A 33 14.52 -16.77 15.26
C ASN A 33 14.17 -17.02 13.78
N ASN A 34 13.35 -16.12 13.21
CA ASN A 34 12.82 -16.25 11.86
C ASN A 34 13.57 -15.32 10.89
N SER A 35 14.48 -15.89 10.10
CA SER A 35 15.28 -15.13 9.14
C SER A 35 14.44 -14.48 8.03
N ARG A 36 13.35 -15.10 7.59
CA ARG A 36 12.43 -14.52 6.58
C ARG A 36 11.71 -13.29 7.12
N ALA A 37 11.25 -13.32 8.36
CA ALA A 37 10.65 -12.15 9.01
C ALA A 37 11.64 -10.97 9.07
N ARG A 38 12.93 -11.25 9.29
CA ARG A 38 13.98 -10.23 9.25
C ARG A 38 14.11 -9.59 7.86
N VAL A 39 14.16 -10.40 6.82
CA VAL A 39 14.24 -9.91 5.43
C VAL A 39 13.00 -9.07 5.07
N LEU A 40 11.81 -9.54 5.45
CA LEU A 40 10.56 -8.81 5.24
C LEU A 40 10.57 -7.45 5.96
N GLY A 41 11.02 -7.41 7.23
CA GLY A 41 11.10 -6.16 8.01
C GLY A 41 12.07 -5.15 7.42
N GLN A 42 13.28 -5.59 7.06
CA GLN A 42 14.27 -4.73 6.40
C GLN A 42 13.75 -4.15 5.08
N ALA A 43 13.01 -4.94 4.31
CA ALA A 43 12.40 -4.49 3.07
C ALA A 43 11.24 -3.48 3.33
N VAL A 44 10.48 -3.64 4.43
CA VAL A 44 9.48 -2.64 4.88
C VAL A 44 10.14 -1.31 5.23
N ASP A 45 11.26 -1.35 5.97
CA ASP A 45 11.98 -0.14 6.34
C ASP A 45 12.50 0.60 5.11
N ALA A 46 13.07 -0.13 4.13
CA ALA A 46 13.50 0.44 2.86
C ALA A 46 12.33 1.05 2.06
N ALA A 47 11.18 0.38 2.03
CA ALA A 47 9.97 0.89 1.36
C ALA A 47 9.44 2.16 2.04
N THR A 48 9.41 2.17 3.37
CA THR A 48 8.99 3.32 4.18
C THR A 48 9.92 4.52 3.96
N GLN A 49 11.23 4.28 3.90
CA GLN A 49 12.18 5.32 3.56
C GLN A 49 11.93 5.90 2.16
N SER A 50 11.64 5.05 1.17
CA SER A 50 11.32 5.51 -0.19
C SER A 50 10.04 6.36 -0.25
N ILE A 51 9.02 6.06 0.57
CA ILE A 51 7.82 6.90 0.71
C ILE A 51 8.19 8.32 1.13
N LEU A 52 9.11 8.46 2.09
CA LEU A 52 9.59 9.75 2.57
C LEU A 52 10.44 10.49 1.54
N ASP A 53 11.42 9.81 0.97
CA ASP A 53 12.39 10.40 0.03
C ASP A 53 11.72 10.91 -1.24
N GLU A 54 10.69 10.19 -1.72
CA GLU A 54 9.94 10.54 -2.92
C GLU A 54 8.65 11.32 -2.64
N SER A 55 8.41 11.72 -1.37
CA SER A 55 7.23 12.51 -0.97
C SER A 55 5.90 11.86 -1.38
N ARG A 56 5.74 10.54 -1.12
CA ARG A 56 4.55 9.76 -1.49
C ARG A 56 3.45 9.74 -0.41
N SER A 57 3.52 10.62 0.58
CA SER A 57 2.46 10.82 1.57
C SER A 57 1.19 11.42 0.93
N PRO A 58 0.00 11.19 1.53
CA PRO A 58 -1.26 11.68 0.98
C PRO A 58 -1.34 13.21 0.97
N SER A 59 -1.88 13.76 -0.11
CA SER A 59 -2.26 15.15 -0.17
C SER A 59 -3.56 15.44 0.59
N ARG A 60 -3.75 16.69 0.98
CA ARG A 60 -5.01 17.16 1.55
C ARG A 60 -6.05 17.57 0.50
N LYS A 61 -5.66 17.66 -0.78
CA LYS A 61 -6.51 18.16 -1.86
C LYS A 61 -7.11 17.02 -2.66
N VAL A 62 -8.43 17.08 -2.88
CA VAL A 62 -9.14 16.17 -3.77
C VAL A 62 -8.58 16.28 -5.19
N GLY A 63 -8.41 15.13 -5.84
CA GLY A 63 -7.80 15.02 -7.16
C GLY A 63 -6.28 14.87 -7.15
N GLU A 64 -5.63 15.04 -6.01
CA GLU A 64 -4.21 14.72 -5.79
C GLU A 64 -4.08 13.33 -5.14
N PRO A 65 -2.86 12.73 -5.07
CA PRO A 65 -2.66 11.42 -4.45
C PRO A 65 -3.19 11.36 -3.01
N ASP A 66 -3.94 10.32 -2.69
CA ASP A 66 -4.49 10.07 -1.36
C ASP A 66 -3.82 8.86 -0.66
N ASN A 67 -4.37 8.40 0.45
CA ASN A 67 -3.87 7.25 1.20
C ASN A 67 -3.75 5.98 0.34
N ARG A 68 -4.67 5.74 -0.59
CA ARG A 68 -4.65 4.56 -1.49
C ARG A 68 -3.44 4.59 -2.43
N ASN A 69 -3.06 5.79 -2.89
CA ASN A 69 -1.82 5.99 -3.66
C ASN A 69 -0.58 5.67 -2.81
N SER A 70 -0.54 6.12 -1.54
CA SER A 70 0.58 5.81 -0.63
C SER A 70 0.71 4.31 -0.38
N HIS A 71 -0.40 3.57 -0.25
CA HIS A 71 -0.38 2.10 -0.13
C HIS A 71 0.11 1.42 -1.40
N TYR A 72 -0.28 1.90 -2.58
CA TYR A 72 0.28 1.41 -3.84
C TYR A 72 1.80 1.62 -3.90
N TRP A 73 2.30 2.82 -3.59
CA TRP A 73 3.73 3.11 -3.57
C TRP A 73 4.47 2.25 -2.56
N PHE A 74 3.92 2.09 -1.35
CA PHE A 74 4.49 1.21 -0.34
C PHE A 74 4.59 -0.23 -0.84
N ALA A 75 3.52 -0.79 -1.41
CA ALA A 75 3.52 -2.14 -1.96
C ALA A 75 4.57 -2.30 -3.08
N ARG A 76 4.68 -1.32 -3.98
CA ARG A 76 5.65 -1.31 -5.08
C ARG A 76 7.09 -1.29 -4.56
N TYR A 77 7.41 -0.40 -3.62
CA TYR A 77 8.75 -0.30 -3.04
C TYR A 77 9.10 -1.53 -2.23
N TRP A 78 8.16 -2.05 -1.45
CA TRP A 78 8.37 -3.26 -0.66
C TRP A 78 8.61 -4.48 -1.55
N ALA A 79 7.79 -4.70 -2.57
CA ALA A 79 7.98 -5.77 -3.55
C ALA A 79 9.33 -5.64 -4.27
N ASN A 80 9.73 -4.42 -4.65
CA ASN A 80 11.03 -4.17 -5.29
C ASN A 80 12.20 -4.46 -4.34
N ALA A 81 12.13 -4.02 -3.09
CA ALA A 81 13.15 -4.31 -2.08
C ALA A 81 13.29 -5.82 -1.85
N LEU A 82 12.18 -6.55 -1.79
CA LEU A 82 12.17 -8.01 -1.68
C LEU A 82 12.72 -8.71 -2.92
N ALA A 83 12.40 -8.21 -4.10
CA ALA A 83 12.88 -8.77 -5.37
C ALA A 83 14.41 -8.59 -5.58
N THR A 84 14.99 -7.55 -4.99
CA THR A 84 16.40 -7.17 -5.23
C THR A 84 17.36 -7.55 -4.10
N GLN A 85 16.86 -8.00 -2.95
CA GLN A 85 17.69 -8.45 -1.84
C GLN A 85 18.34 -9.81 -2.15
N ASN A 86 19.47 -10.12 -1.45
CA ASN A 86 20.27 -11.33 -1.67
C ASN A 86 20.27 -12.29 -0.46
N SER A 87 19.53 -11.97 0.61
CA SER A 87 19.52 -12.74 1.85
C SER A 87 18.60 -13.97 1.79
N ASP A 88 17.55 -13.91 0.97
CA ASP A 88 16.60 -15.01 0.72
C ASP A 88 16.23 -15.06 -0.77
N VAL A 89 16.88 -15.96 -1.51
CA VAL A 89 16.71 -16.11 -2.96
C VAL A 89 15.29 -16.57 -3.35
N GLU A 90 14.62 -17.34 -2.47
CA GLU A 90 13.25 -17.80 -2.74
C GLU A 90 12.26 -16.64 -2.65
N LEU A 91 12.41 -15.78 -1.62
CA LEU A 91 11.63 -14.55 -1.53
C LEU A 91 11.90 -13.63 -2.71
N ALA A 92 13.16 -13.43 -3.10
CA ALA A 92 13.51 -12.62 -4.25
C ALA A 92 12.84 -13.13 -5.53
N ALA A 93 12.92 -14.42 -5.80
CA ALA A 93 12.29 -15.04 -6.96
C ALA A 93 10.75 -14.92 -6.94
N HIS A 94 10.14 -15.04 -5.75
CA HIS A 94 8.69 -14.90 -5.58
C HIS A 94 8.22 -13.47 -5.87
N PHE A 95 8.94 -12.47 -5.34
CA PHE A 95 8.53 -11.07 -5.48
C PHE A 95 8.95 -10.39 -6.80
N ALA A 96 9.90 -10.97 -7.54
CA ALA A 96 10.34 -10.39 -8.81
C ALA A 96 9.20 -10.16 -9.83
N PRO A 97 8.32 -11.12 -10.13
CA PRO A 97 7.20 -10.89 -11.04
C PRO A 97 6.18 -9.90 -10.48
N ILE A 98 5.95 -9.88 -9.16
CA ILE A 98 5.04 -8.93 -8.50
C ILE A 98 5.58 -7.51 -8.61
N ALA A 99 6.86 -7.30 -8.28
CA ALA A 99 7.52 -6.01 -8.41
C ALA A 99 7.45 -5.46 -9.83
N LYS A 100 7.69 -6.35 -10.83
CA LYS A 100 7.57 -5.99 -12.24
C LYS A 100 6.13 -5.61 -12.60
N ALA A 101 5.14 -6.39 -12.20
CA ALA A 101 3.74 -6.12 -12.52
C ALA A 101 3.26 -4.79 -11.89
N LEU A 102 3.65 -4.51 -10.63
CA LEU A 102 3.35 -3.24 -9.98
C LEU A 102 4.02 -2.05 -10.69
N ALA A 103 5.24 -2.22 -11.21
CA ALA A 103 5.91 -1.17 -11.96
C ALA A 103 5.28 -0.96 -13.35
N ASP A 104 4.98 -2.03 -14.08
CA ASP A 104 4.37 -1.96 -15.40
C ASP A 104 2.93 -1.40 -15.35
N GLY A 105 2.21 -1.64 -14.26
CA GLY A 105 0.83 -1.19 -14.04
C GLY A 105 0.69 0.22 -13.47
N GLU A 106 1.78 0.93 -13.19
CA GLU A 106 1.76 2.22 -12.47
C GLU A 106 0.77 3.22 -13.02
N ASP A 107 0.88 3.55 -14.30
CA ASP A 107 0.04 4.59 -14.92
C ASP A 107 -1.46 4.23 -14.86
N ALA A 108 -1.79 2.96 -15.10
CA ALA A 108 -3.16 2.48 -15.02
C ALA A 108 -3.69 2.53 -13.58
N ILE A 109 -2.92 2.05 -12.61
CA ILE A 109 -3.28 2.05 -11.19
C ILE A 109 -3.51 3.48 -10.68
N LEU A 110 -2.59 4.39 -10.97
CA LEU A 110 -2.71 5.79 -10.54
C LEU A 110 -3.91 6.48 -11.18
N ALA A 111 -4.21 6.21 -12.46
CA ALA A 111 -5.39 6.72 -13.13
C ALA A 111 -6.69 6.18 -12.52
N GLU A 112 -6.77 4.87 -12.22
CA GLU A 112 -7.92 4.23 -11.57
C GLU A 112 -8.16 4.79 -10.16
N LEU A 113 -7.10 5.02 -9.37
CA LEU A 113 -7.20 5.62 -8.05
C LEU A 113 -7.66 7.10 -8.10
N ALA A 114 -7.22 7.85 -9.10
CA ALA A 114 -7.63 9.23 -9.28
C ALA A 114 -9.09 9.36 -9.75
N ALA A 115 -9.56 8.44 -10.60
CA ALA A 115 -10.87 8.51 -11.24
C ALA A 115 -12.05 8.45 -10.27
N VAL A 116 -11.87 7.91 -9.07
CA VAL A 116 -12.95 7.80 -8.06
C VAL A 116 -13.07 9.01 -7.15
N GLN A 117 -12.09 9.91 -7.14
CA GLN A 117 -12.05 11.04 -6.22
C GLN A 117 -13.06 12.14 -6.61
N GLY A 118 -13.52 12.89 -5.63
CA GLY A 118 -14.43 14.01 -5.82
C GLY A 118 -15.90 13.63 -5.97
N MET A 119 -16.23 12.34 -5.91
CA MET A 119 -17.61 11.83 -5.94
C MET A 119 -17.96 11.22 -4.59
N ALA A 120 -19.21 11.43 -4.14
CA ALA A 120 -19.64 10.81 -2.88
C ALA A 120 -19.51 9.28 -2.93
N ALA A 121 -19.00 8.70 -1.83
CA ALA A 121 -18.82 7.27 -1.66
C ALA A 121 -19.82 6.73 -0.64
N ASP A 122 -20.55 5.68 -1.02
CA ASP A 122 -21.45 4.97 -0.10
C ASP A 122 -20.70 3.80 0.56
N LEU A 123 -20.60 3.85 1.87
CA LEU A 123 -20.00 2.79 2.69
C LEU A 123 -21.05 1.88 3.34
N GLY A 124 -22.35 2.10 3.09
CA GLY A 124 -23.44 1.35 3.69
C GLY A 124 -23.67 1.67 5.18
N GLY A 125 -23.04 2.72 5.70
CA GLY A 125 -23.17 3.18 7.08
C GLY A 125 -21.99 4.03 7.54
N TYR A 126 -22.12 4.60 8.74
CA TYR A 126 -21.07 5.44 9.34
C TYR A 126 -20.21 4.66 10.36
N TYR A 127 -20.86 4.08 11.39
CA TYR A 127 -20.17 3.31 12.43
C TYR A 127 -20.03 1.82 12.09
N ARG A 128 -20.97 1.29 11.32
CA ARG A 128 -20.96 -0.09 10.82
C ARG A 128 -21.14 -0.02 9.32
N THR A 129 -20.03 -0.08 8.62
CA THR A 129 -20.02 -0.05 7.17
C THR A 129 -20.34 -1.43 6.60
N ASN A 130 -20.85 -1.45 5.36
CA ASN A 130 -20.97 -2.68 4.59
C ASN A 130 -19.59 -3.09 4.05
N ALA A 131 -19.22 -4.37 4.20
CA ALA A 131 -17.89 -4.85 3.83
C ALA A 131 -17.61 -4.72 2.32
N ASP A 132 -18.58 -5.08 1.47
CA ASP A 132 -18.41 -5.07 0.02
C ASP A 132 -18.32 -3.63 -0.52
N GLN A 133 -19.19 -2.73 -0.01
CA GLN A 133 -19.14 -1.31 -0.37
C GLN A 133 -17.84 -0.65 0.10
N THR A 134 -17.38 -0.98 1.31
CA THR A 134 -16.10 -0.49 1.83
C THR A 134 -14.93 -1.00 0.98
N ALA A 135 -14.93 -2.28 0.62
CA ALA A 135 -13.90 -2.85 -0.25
C ALA A 135 -13.87 -2.17 -1.61
N ALA A 136 -15.02 -1.91 -2.23
CA ALA A 136 -15.11 -1.20 -3.50
C ALA A 136 -14.53 0.22 -3.43
N VAL A 137 -14.76 0.95 -2.33
CA VAL A 137 -14.22 2.30 -2.13
C VAL A 137 -12.73 2.29 -1.81
N MET A 138 -12.27 1.33 -1.00
CA MET A 138 -10.86 1.25 -0.55
C MET A 138 -9.94 0.59 -1.58
N ARG A 139 -10.48 -0.25 -2.46
CA ARG A 139 -9.75 -1.01 -3.48
C ARG A 139 -10.30 -0.77 -4.90
N PRO A 140 -10.37 0.50 -5.37
CA PRO A 140 -11.03 0.84 -6.63
C PRO A 140 -10.20 0.49 -7.88
N SER A 141 -8.90 0.17 -7.72
CA SER A 141 -8.03 -0.18 -8.84
C SER A 141 -8.14 -1.66 -9.19
N ALA A 142 -8.80 -1.97 -10.30
CA ALA A 142 -8.89 -3.34 -10.81
C ALA A 142 -7.51 -3.90 -11.19
N THR A 143 -6.64 -3.05 -11.75
CA THR A 143 -5.27 -3.41 -12.11
C THR A 143 -4.45 -3.80 -10.88
N LEU A 144 -4.50 -3.00 -9.81
CA LEU A 144 -3.79 -3.31 -8.56
C LEU A 144 -4.34 -4.60 -7.93
N ASN A 145 -5.65 -4.74 -7.85
CA ASN A 145 -6.29 -5.93 -7.28
C ASN A 145 -5.86 -7.21 -8.00
N ALA A 146 -5.80 -7.19 -9.33
CA ALA A 146 -5.37 -8.36 -10.11
C ALA A 146 -3.89 -8.76 -9.89
N ILE A 147 -3.06 -7.85 -9.36
CA ILE A 147 -1.65 -8.13 -9.07
C ILE A 147 -1.49 -8.73 -7.67
N ILE A 148 -2.29 -8.26 -6.69
CA ILE A 148 -2.09 -8.59 -5.28
C ILE A 148 -3.02 -9.70 -4.75
N ASP A 149 -4.08 -10.07 -5.46
CA ASP A 149 -4.98 -11.18 -5.15
C ASP A 149 -4.53 -12.47 -5.80
#